data_d473434c792f213ed685d1b6837d01d3
#
_entry.id   d473434c792f213ed685d1b6837d01d3
#
_cell.length_a   1.000
_cell.length_b   1.000
_cell.length_c   1.000
_cell.angle_alpha   90.00
_cell.angle_beta   90.00
_cell.angle_gamma   90.00
#
_symmetry.space_group_name_H-M   'P 1'
#
loop_
_entity.id
_entity.type
_entity.pdbx_description
1 polymer ?
#
loop_
_entity_poly.entity_id
_entity_poly.type
_entity_poly.pdbx_seq_one_letter_code
_entity_poly.pdbx_strand_id
1 'polypeptide(L)'
;MKKRNKLVGKIGWCDKDTLGLSNGHYVFIRNQYRGKCSVNTVTSLKNRSGKYKLHKIKDIEIGRVYPIPKKDLSLPRFSGIHKNIIKNVPVSKIKNIGSYQLKRRHHHYIRKYMK
;
A
#
# COMPACT_ATOMS: atom_id res chain seq x y z
N MET A 1 -24.05 9.70 -15.37
CA MET A 1 -23.70 9.37 -13.99
C MET A 1 -22.26 8.93 -13.89
N LYS A 2 -21.57 9.47 -12.91
CA LYS A 2 -20.19 9.13 -12.69
C LYS A 2 -20.05 7.74 -12.09
N LYS A 3 -19.22 6.92 -12.67
CA LYS A 3 -18.86 5.65 -12.05
C LYS A 3 -17.93 5.89 -10.87
N ARG A 4 -18.19 5.20 -9.78
CA ARG A 4 -17.28 5.22 -8.65
C ARG A 4 -16.02 4.44 -8.97
N ASN A 5 -14.88 4.92 -8.50
CA ASN A 5 -13.66 4.18 -8.54
C ASN A 5 -13.68 3.11 -7.44
N LYS A 6 -14.24 1.96 -7.76
CA LYS A 6 -14.45 0.88 -6.80
C LYS A 6 -13.15 0.33 -6.23
N LEU A 7 -12.03 0.57 -6.90
CA LEU A 7 -10.73 0.06 -6.48
C LEU A 7 -10.02 0.96 -5.48
N VAL A 8 -10.40 2.23 -5.41
CA VAL A 8 -9.75 3.20 -4.51
C VAL A 8 -9.91 2.75 -3.06
N GLY A 9 -8.81 2.73 -2.34
CA GLY A 9 -8.79 2.30 -0.95
C GLY A 9 -8.55 0.81 -0.76
N LYS A 10 -8.52 0.04 -1.82
CA LYS A 10 -8.29 -1.41 -1.74
C LYS A 10 -6.81 -1.74 -1.78
N ILE A 11 -6.49 -2.91 -1.24
CA ILE A 11 -5.13 -3.46 -1.25
C ILE A 11 -5.05 -4.54 -2.32
N GLY A 12 -3.98 -4.54 -3.10
CA GLY A 12 -3.69 -5.58 -4.08
C GLY A 12 -2.21 -5.92 -4.04
N TRP A 13 -1.79 -6.81 -4.95
CA TRP A 13 -0.39 -7.23 -5.06
C TRP A 13 0.16 -6.84 -6.42
N CYS A 14 1.37 -6.29 -6.44
CA CYS A 14 2.11 -6.01 -7.67
C CYS A 14 3.49 -6.64 -7.61
N ASP A 15 3.94 -7.18 -8.76
CA ASP A 15 5.29 -7.69 -8.86
C ASP A 15 6.32 -6.55 -8.99
N LYS A 16 7.58 -6.93 -8.81
CA LYS A 16 8.69 -5.96 -8.83
C LYS A 16 8.82 -5.22 -10.16
N ASP A 17 8.58 -5.91 -11.27
CA ASP A 17 8.75 -5.31 -12.59
C ASP A 17 7.69 -4.26 -12.87
N THR A 18 6.45 -4.53 -12.48
CA THR A 18 5.35 -3.58 -12.61
C THR A 18 5.62 -2.32 -11.79
N LEU A 19 6.19 -2.48 -10.60
CA LEU A 19 6.47 -1.36 -9.71
C LEU A 19 7.79 -0.65 -10.02
N GLY A 20 8.68 -1.28 -10.75
CA GLY A 20 10.03 -0.76 -10.96
C GLY A 20 10.88 -0.80 -9.71
N LEU A 21 10.65 -1.79 -8.86
CA LEU A 21 11.35 -1.95 -7.58
C LEU A 21 12.11 -3.26 -7.56
N SER A 22 12.93 -3.46 -6.51
CA SER A 22 13.71 -4.68 -6.36
C SER A 22 12.88 -5.89 -5.90
N ASN A 23 11.71 -5.65 -5.32
CA ASN A 23 10.82 -6.69 -4.82
C ASN A 23 9.37 -6.37 -5.17
N GLY A 24 8.50 -7.39 -5.21
CA GLY A 24 7.07 -7.20 -5.27
C GLY A 24 6.52 -6.70 -3.94
N HIS A 25 5.39 -6.02 -4.00
CA HIS A 25 4.77 -5.44 -2.81
C HIS A 25 3.26 -5.53 -2.88
N TYR A 26 2.62 -5.61 -1.72
CA TYR A 26 1.24 -5.19 -1.63
C TYR A 26 1.18 -3.68 -1.86
N VAL A 27 0.06 -3.22 -2.39
CA VAL A 27 -0.10 -1.80 -2.71
C VAL A 27 -1.47 -1.32 -2.25
N PHE A 28 -1.50 -0.06 -1.83
CA PHE A 28 -2.73 0.66 -1.52
C PHE A 28 -3.11 1.50 -2.72
N ILE A 29 -4.30 1.28 -3.29
CA ILE A 29 -4.75 2.00 -4.48
C ILE A 29 -5.28 3.37 -4.06
N ARG A 30 -4.56 4.43 -4.43
CA ARG A 30 -4.91 5.81 -4.09
C ARG A 30 -5.98 6.39 -5.01
N ASN A 31 -5.83 6.13 -6.29
CA ASN A 31 -6.79 6.57 -7.30
C ASN A 31 -6.70 5.68 -8.52
N GLN A 32 -7.67 5.84 -9.39
CA GLN A 32 -7.75 5.09 -10.63
C GLN A 32 -8.24 6.02 -11.74
N TYR A 33 -7.62 5.90 -12.91
CA TYR A 33 -8.05 6.66 -14.09
C TYR A 33 -7.72 5.86 -15.34
N ARG A 34 -8.74 5.54 -16.13
CA ARG A 34 -8.62 4.87 -17.43
C ARG A 34 -7.75 3.62 -17.39
N GLY A 35 -8.04 2.72 -16.46
CA GLY A 35 -7.35 1.44 -16.36
C GLY A 35 -5.97 1.51 -15.73
N LYS A 36 -5.57 2.66 -15.21
CA LYS A 36 -4.30 2.84 -14.50
C LYS A 36 -4.54 3.37 -13.10
N CYS A 37 -3.65 3.02 -12.19
CA CYS A 37 -3.74 3.42 -10.79
C CYS A 37 -2.50 4.16 -10.34
N SER A 38 -2.68 5.01 -9.34
CA SER A 38 -1.57 5.48 -8.50
C SER A 38 -1.65 4.74 -7.18
N VAL A 39 -0.51 4.24 -6.70
CA VAL A 39 -0.47 3.38 -5.53
C VAL A 39 0.63 3.80 -4.56
N ASN A 40 0.41 3.50 -3.27
CA ASN A 40 1.48 3.50 -2.27
C ASN A 40 1.85 2.05 -2.00
N THR A 41 3.14 1.75 -1.89
CA THR A 41 3.56 0.40 -1.53
C THR A 41 3.30 0.14 -0.05
N VAL A 42 2.98 -1.12 0.25
CA VAL A 42 2.82 -1.60 1.61
C VAL A 42 4.06 -2.41 1.96
N THR A 43 4.69 -2.09 3.07
CA THR A 43 5.92 -2.74 3.48
C THR A 43 5.74 -3.42 4.84
N SER A 44 6.26 -4.65 4.98
CA SER A 44 6.25 -5.31 6.27
C SER A 44 7.27 -4.66 7.19
N LEU A 45 6.89 -4.47 8.46
CA LEU A 45 7.73 -3.83 9.47
C LEU A 45 8.46 -4.83 10.34
N LYS A 46 8.08 -6.11 10.24
CA LYS A 46 8.72 -7.21 10.97
C LYS A 46 9.21 -8.27 9.99
N ASN A 47 10.31 -8.93 10.34
CA ASN A 47 10.80 -10.07 9.57
C ASN A 47 10.02 -11.35 9.93
N ARG A 48 10.41 -12.48 9.31
CA ARG A 48 9.73 -13.77 9.54
C ARG A 48 9.79 -14.23 11.00
N SER A 49 10.84 -13.86 11.73
CA SER A 49 10.99 -14.23 13.14
C SER A 49 10.22 -13.29 14.09
N GLY A 50 9.50 -12.32 13.56
CA GLY A 50 8.68 -11.39 14.35
C GLY A 50 9.47 -10.21 14.90
N LYS A 51 10.71 -10.03 14.51
CA LYS A 51 11.53 -8.90 14.94
C LYS A 51 11.34 -7.70 14.02
N TYR A 52 11.37 -6.51 14.60
CA TYR A 52 11.28 -5.29 13.81
C TYR A 52 12.49 -5.11 12.89
N LYS A 53 12.24 -4.63 11.70
CA LYS A 53 13.30 -4.27 10.75
C LYS A 53 13.80 -2.87 11.13
N LEU A 54 15.08 -2.76 11.54
CA LEU A 54 15.63 -1.50 12.05
C LEU A 54 15.54 -0.36 11.06
N HIS A 55 15.84 -0.62 9.78
CA HIS A 55 15.75 0.43 8.76
C HIS A 55 14.29 0.90 8.56
N LYS A 56 13.30 0.05 8.81
CA LYS A 56 11.90 0.43 8.71
C LYS A 56 11.45 1.29 9.89
N ILE A 57 11.99 1.03 11.08
CA ILE A 57 11.74 1.87 12.24
C ILE A 57 12.23 3.29 11.95
N LYS A 58 13.42 3.40 11.38
CA LYS A 58 13.97 4.70 10.99
C LYS A 58 13.08 5.41 9.98
N ASP A 59 12.56 4.65 9.00
CA ASP A 59 11.63 5.22 8.01
C ASP A 59 10.35 5.74 8.65
N ILE A 60 9.86 5.08 9.69
CA ILE A 60 8.69 5.56 10.45
C ILE A 60 9.04 6.87 11.15
N GLU A 61 10.18 6.93 11.81
CA GLU A 61 10.60 8.11 12.57
C GLU A 61 10.72 9.36 11.70
N ILE A 62 11.19 9.20 10.47
CA ILE A 62 11.36 10.32 9.55
C ILE A 62 10.14 10.55 8.64
N GLY A 63 9.04 9.85 8.89
CA GLY A 63 7.78 10.07 8.19
C GLY A 63 7.68 9.44 6.80
N ARG A 64 8.58 8.54 6.44
CA ARG A 64 8.50 7.84 5.13
C ARG A 64 7.51 6.70 5.12
N VAL A 65 7.22 6.13 6.27
CA VAL A 65 6.30 5.01 6.40
C VAL A 65 5.28 5.33 7.49
N TYR A 66 4.01 5.11 7.16
CA TYR A 66 2.92 5.25 8.10
C TYR A 66 2.55 3.86 8.62
N PRO A 67 2.86 3.54 9.89
CA PRO A 67 2.56 2.20 10.41
C PRO A 67 1.07 2.02 10.62
N ILE A 68 0.57 0.82 10.28
CA ILE A 68 -0.84 0.48 10.46
C ILE A 68 -0.95 -0.57 11.57
N PRO A 69 -1.77 -0.35 12.59
CA PRO A 69 -2.00 -1.38 13.60
C PRO A 69 -2.43 -2.69 12.95
N LYS A 70 -1.90 -3.80 13.46
CA LYS A 70 -2.13 -5.13 12.87
C LYS A 70 -3.61 -5.44 12.70
N LYS A 71 -4.45 -5.02 13.62
CA LYS A 71 -5.90 -5.22 13.59
C LYS A 71 -6.61 -4.45 12.47
N ASP A 72 -5.98 -3.43 11.93
CA ASP A 72 -6.59 -2.54 10.94
C ASP A 72 -6.23 -2.90 9.49
N LEU A 73 -5.28 -3.82 9.31
CA LEU A 73 -4.86 -4.28 7.99
C LEU A 73 -4.71 -5.80 8.03
N SER A 74 -5.46 -6.47 7.18
CA SER A 74 -5.60 -7.94 7.23
C SER A 74 -4.44 -8.72 6.61
N LEU A 75 -3.29 -8.09 6.44
CA LEU A 75 -2.09 -8.78 5.96
C LEU A 75 -1.46 -9.63 7.07
N PRO A 76 -0.72 -10.70 6.70
CA PRO A 76 -0.14 -11.61 7.70
C PRO A 76 0.86 -10.97 8.65
N ARG A 77 1.56 -9.93 8.22
CA ARG A 77 2.57 -9.26 9.02
C ARG A 77 2.18 -7.84 9.35
N PHE A 78 2.67 -7.36 10.50
CA PHE A 78 2.58 -5.95 10.84
C PHE A 78 3.23 -5.13 9.72
N SER A 79 2.50 -4.19 9.16
CA SER A 79 2.90 -3.47 7.96
C SER A 79 2.65 -1.99 8.08
N GLY A 80 3.25 -1.23 7.17
CA GLY A 80 3.02 0.19 7.05
C GLY A 80 2.89 0.59 5.59
N ILE A 81 2.40 1.80 5.36
CA ILE A 81 2.23 2.36 4.03
C ILE A 81 3.39 3.28 3.74
N HIS A 82 4.13 3.01 2.67
CA HIS A 82 5.23 3.86 2.23
C HIS A 82 4.68 5.11 1.55
N LYS A 83 5.26 6.27 1.84
CA LYS A 83 4.77 7.52 1.27
C LYS A 83 5.04 7.69 -0.23
N ASN A 84 5.96 6.93 -0.80
CA ASN A 84 6.24 7.02 -2.23
C ASN A 84 5.03 6.61 -3.04
N ILE A 85 4.69 7.44 -4.02
CA ILE A 85 3.57 7.19 -4.91
C ILE A 85 4.12 6.68 -6.23
N ILE A 86 3.64 5.52 -6.67
CA ILE A 86 3.96 4.97 -7.98
C ILE A 86 2.76 5.19 -8.87
N LYS A 87 2.96 5.91 -9.96
CA LYS A 87 1.90 6.31 -10.89
C LYS A 87 1.83 5.39 -12.10
N ASN A 88 0.69 5.41 -12.76
CA ASN A 88 0.47 4.72 -14.03
C ASN A 88 0.64 3.20 -13.94
N VAL A 89 0.25 2.62 -12.81
CA VAL A 89 0.26 1.17 -12.64
C VAL A 89 -0.98 0.59 -13.33
N PRO A 90 -0.82 -0.30 -14.33
CA PRO A 90 -2.00 -0.90 -14.98
C PRO A 90 -2.81 -1.72 -14.00
N VAL A 91 -4.13 -1.51 -14.00
CA VAL A 91 -5.04 -2.28 -13.13
C VAL A 91 -4.87 -3.78 -13.36
N SER A 92 -4.67 -4.19 -14.63
CA SER A 92 -4.49 -5.60 -14.99
C SER A 92 -3.27 -6.24 -14.35
N LYS A 93 -2.31 -5.45 -13.89
CA LYS A 93 -1.10 -5.94 -13.22
C LYS A 93 -1.23 -5.99 -11.70
N ILE A 94 -2.33 -5.52 -11.16
CA ILE A 94 -2.59 -5.58 -9.73
C ILE A 94 -3.43 -6.83 -9.45
N LYS A 95 -2.89 -7.75 -8.66
CA LYS A 95 -3.53 -9.03 -8.37
C LYS A 95 -4.21 -9.02 -7.01
N ASN A 96 -5.21 -9.89 -6.84
CA ASN A 96 -5.88 -10.11 -5.57
C ASN A 96 -6.46 -8.84 -4.93
N ILE A 97 -6.95 -7.92 -5.77
CA ILE A 97 -7.52 -6.66 -5.29
C ILE A 97 -8.73 -6.98 -4.40
N GLY A 98 -8.71 -6.44 -3.19
CA GLY A 98 -9.81 -6.63 -2.24
C GLY A 98 -9.72 -7.89 -1.40
N SER A 99 -8.72 -8.76 -1.61
CA SER A 99 -8.49 -9.93 -0.76
C SER A 99 -8.02 -9.54 0.63
N TYR A 100 -7.41 -8.39 0.77
CA TYR A 100 -6.97 -7.81 2.03
C TYR A 100 -7.63 -6.47 2.23
N GLN A 101 -7.86 -6.10 3.48
CA GLN A 101 -8.58 -4.87 3.77
C GLN A 101 -7.82 -3.98 4.73
N LEU A 102 -7.87 -2.70 4.45
CA LEU A 102 -7.38 -1.64 5.31
C LEU A 102 -8.59 -0.87 5.83
N LYS A 103 -8.67 -0.65 7.14
CA LYS A 103 -9.78 0.10 7.72
C LYS A 103 -9.84 1.52 7.17
N ARG A 104 -11.04 1.99 6.91
CA ARG A 104 -11.29 3.27 6.23
C ARG A 104 -10.68 4.48 6.91
N ARG A 105 -10.56 4.44 8.23
CA ARG A 105 -10.00 5.58 8.97
C ARG A 105 -8.57 5.94 8.52
N HIS A 106 -7.84 4.98 7.94
CA HIS A 106 -6.49 5.22 7.44
C HIS A 106 -6.46 5.77 6.01
N HIS A 107 -7.53 5.55 5.24
CA HIS A 107 -7.58 5.98 3.84
C HIS A 107 -7.42 7.49 3.71
N HIS A 108 -8.14 8.24 4.54
CA HIS A 108 -8.09 9.70 4.51
C HIS A 108 -6.69 10.21 4.80
N TYR A 109 -6.03 9.68 5.82
CA TYR A 109 -4.68 10.08 6.16
C TYR A 109 -3.72 9.83 5.01
N ILE A 110 -3.76 8.63 4.45
CA ILE A 110 -2.86 8.26 3.36
C ILE A 110 -3.07 9.17 2.15
N ARG A 111 -4.32 9.41 1.77
CA ARG A 111 -4.63 10.21 0.60
C ARG A 111 -4.34 11.70 0.79
N LYS A 112 -4.46 12.19 2.00
CA LYS A 112 -4.26 13.61 2.30
C LYS A 112 -2.80 13.95 2.61
N TYR A 113 -2.14 13.15 3.41
CA TYR A 113 -0.83 13.48 3.96
C TYR A 113 0.34 12.74 3.32
N MET A 114 0.10 11.63 2.67
CA MET A 114 1.15 10.86 2.00
C MET A 114 1.11 11.13 0.50
N LYS A 115 1.45 12.33 0.16
CA LYS A 115 1.48 12.75 -1.24
C LYS A 115 2.87 12.61 -1.84
#